data_fbcdadf51f8912ed2411dd92a19f89fb
#
_entry.id   fbcdadf51f8912ed2411dd92a19f89fb
#
_cell.length_a   1.000
_cell.length_b   1.000
_cell.length_c   1.000
_cell.angle_alpha   90.00
_cell.angle_beta   90.00
_cell.angle_gamma   90.00
#
_symmetry.space_group_name_H-M   'P 1'
#
loop_
_entity.id
_entity.type
_entity.pdbx_description
1 polymer ?
#
loop_
_entity_poly.entity_id
_entity_poly.type
_entity_poly.pdbx_seq_one_letter_code
_entity_poly.pdbx_strand_id
1 'polypeptide(L)'
;MKKKILLSIAGVAASGVILAGCGSSTTQNETTTAPVTTIAAANTETTAAATTMPTTTAETYTNESYAYNLTVNKYLAGYSKAEKLEYKNSIGDSYEYDIEDNVSSHAIEAEVDSDMADIDKLLDQGRLEKDGATIYYVYGIEDLKYEMKAYKYVGPSGDTSSYLELKVESGSEFSPTELLSLLDNEYITVTAK
;
A
#
# COMPACT_ATOMS: atom_id res chain seq x y z
N MET A 1 -2.13 35.03 17.51
CA MET A 1 -0.94 34.72 18.33
C MET A 1 -1.08 33.28 18.79
N LYS A 2 -0.48 32.33 18.10
CA LYS A 2 -0.51 30.89 18.46
C LYS A 2 0.81 30.56 19.17
N LYS A 3 0.71 30.06 20.39
CA LYS A 3 1.86 29.67 21.23
C LYS A 3 2.44 28.35 20.69
N LYS A 4 3.72 28.38 20.32
CA LYS A 4 4.51 27.17 20.04
C LYS A 4 4.87 26.51 21.37
N ILE A 5 4.48 25.25 21.55
CA ILE A 5 4.94 24.40 22.65
C ILE A 5 6.07 23.54 22.09
N LEU A 6 7.29 23.81 22.53
CA LEU A 6 8.43 22.92 22.32
C LEU A 6 8.33 21.78 23.34
N LEU A 7 8.22 20.55 22.90
CA LEU A 7 8.37 19.39 23.76
C LEU A 7 9.70 18.71 23.44
N SER A 8 10.65 18.89 24.35
CA SER A 8 11.93 18.16 24.34
C SER A 8 11.71 16.79 24.95
N ILE A 9 11.99 15.72 24.24
CA ILE A 9 12.05 14.38 24.81
C ILE A 9 13.50 13.93 24.83
N ALA A 10 14.02 13.81 26.07
CA ALA A 10 15.34 13.29 26.36
C ALA A 10 15.36 11.77 26.22
N GLY A 11 16.45 11.27 25.63
CA GLY A 11 16.68 9.85 25.43
C GLY A 11 16.89 9.07 26.73
N VAL A 12 16.49 7.82 26.73
CA VAL A 12 16.91 6.80 27.67
C VAL A 12 17.50 5.63 26.92
N ALA A 13 18.83 5.49 27.07
CA ALA A 13 19.54 4.28 26.66
C ALA A 13 19.43 3.26 27.81
N ALA A 14 19.06 2.03 27.51
CA ALA A 14 19.18 0.91 28.43
C ALA A 14 19.88 -0.26 27.75
N SER A 15 21.05 -0.55 28.30
CA SER A 15 21.99 -1.58 27.90
C SER A 15 21.57 -2.96 28.41
N GLY A 16 21.86 -3.98 27.56
CA GLY A 16 22.45 -5.27 27.89
C GLY A 16 21.75 -6.24 28.84
N VAL A 17 21.66 -7.49 28.43
CA VAL A 17 22.37 -8.62 29.09
C VAL A 17 22.33 -9.84 28.17
N ILE A 18 23.50 -10.39 27.87
CA ILE A 18 23.74 -11.68 27.23
C ILE A 18 23.67 -12.75 28.33
N LEU A 19 22.95 -13.84 28.10
CA LEU A 19 23.09 -15.08 28.85
C LEU A 19 23.19 -16.27 27.90
N ALA A 20 24.41 -16.73 27.74
CA ALA A 20 24.74 -18.01 27.18
C ALA A 20 24.42 -19.11 28.20
N GLY A 21 23.69 -20.13 27.81
CA GLY A 21 23.44 -21.34 28.60
C GLY A 21 23.61 -22.57 27.75
N CYS A 22 24.81 -23.15 27.80
CA CYS A 22 25.13 -24.46 27.28
C CYS A 22 24.66 -25.52 28.29
N GLY A 23 23.97 -26.59 27.86
CA GLY A 23 23.61 -27.71 28.72
C GLY A 23 23.29 -28.96 27.91
N SER A 24 24.30 -29.76 27.63
CA SER A 24 24.16 -31.14 27.16
C SER A 24 23.71 -32.06 28.28
N SER A 25 22.77 -32.95 28.04
CA SER A 25 22.70 -34.26 28.76
C SER A 25 21.93 -35.30 27.96
N THR A 26 22.59 -36.37 27.77
CA THR A 26 22.29 -37.64 27.15
C THR A 26 21.35 -38.54 28.00
N THR A 27 20.68 -39.52 27.32
CA THR A 27 20.28 -40.87 27.77
C THR A 27 18.81 -41.00 28.24
N GLN A 28 18.02 -41.83 27.72
CA GLN A 28 17.93 -43.25 27.42
C GLN A 28 16.53 -43.64 26.94
N ASN A 29 16.51 -44.72 26.14
CA ASN A 29 15.38 -45.51 25.68
C ASN A 29 14.34 -45.86 26.76
N GLU A 30 13.06 -45.76 26.39
CA GLU A 30 12.07 -46.79 26.72
C GLU A 30 11.02 -46.92 25.60
N THR A 31 10.93 -48.11 25.07
CA THR A 31 9.96 -48.58 24.09
C THR A 31 8.64 -48.82 24.80
N THR A 32 7.62 -48.03 24.52
CA THR A 32 6.25 -48.36 24.92
C THR A 32 5.36 -48.34 23.69
N THR A 33 4.98 -49.52 23.25
CA THR A 33 4.01 -49.75 22.18
C THR A 33 2.62 -49.40 22.68
N ALA A 34 1.97 -48.37 22.13
CA ALA A 34 0.56 -48.08 22.34
C ALA A 34 -0.17 -48.03 20.98
N PRO A 35 -1.46 -48.35 20.93
CA PRO A 35 -2.13 -48.82 19.72
C PRO A 35 -2.37 -47.68 18.73
N VAL A 36 -2.21 -48.02 17.46
CA VAL A 36 -2.52 -47.16 16.29
C VAL A 36 -4.03 -46.97 16.25
N THR A 37 -4.48 -45.79 16.64
CA THR A 37 -5.83 -45.31 16.32
C THR A 37 -5.77 -44.65 14.96
N THR A 38 -6.30 -45.32 13.96
CA THR A 38 -6.48 -44.77 12.61
C THR A 38 -7.51 -43.65 12.68
N ILE A 39 -7.08 -42.40 12.72
CA ILE A 39 -7.95 -41.28 12.53
C ILE A 39 -8.08 -41.09 11.03
N ALA A 40 -9.29 -41.33 10.50
CA ALA A 40 -9.64 -41.03 9.12
C ALA A 40 -9.41 -39.54 8.91
N ALA A 41 -8.50 -39.20 8.02
CA ALA A 41 -8.31 -37.82 7.54
C ALA A 41 -9.58 -37.42 6.80
N ALA A 42 -10.36 -36.55 7.41
CA ALA A 42 -11.38 -35.82 6.70
C ALA A 42 -10.66 -34.92 5.68
N ASN A 43 -10.75 -35.24 4.40
CA ASN A 43 -10.40 -34.36 3.31
C ASN A 43 -11.33 -33.16 3.39
N THR A 44 -10.86 -32.09 4.02
CA THR A 44 -11.44 -30.77 3.82
C THR A 44 -10.93 -30.30 2.45
N GLU A 45 -11.74 -30.49 1.43
CA GLU A 45 -11.55 -29.79 0.16
C GLU A 45 -11.60 -28.30 0.47
N THR A 46 -10.42 -27.70 0.58
CA THR A 46 -10.30 -26.25 0.50
C THR A 46 -10.66 -25.87 -0.93
N THR A 47 -11.90 -25.46 -1.13
CA THR A 47 -12.33 -24.83 -2.37
C THR A 47 -11.43 -23.62 -2.55
N ALA A 48 -10.41 -23.75 -3.40
CA ALA A 48 -9.61 -22.62 -3.83
C ALA A 48 -10.57 -21.61 -4.44
N ALA A 49 -10.70 -20.43 -3.85
CA ALA A 49 -11.44 -19.34 -4.41
C ALA A 49 -10.91 -19.13 -5.84
N ALA A 50 -11.80 -19.28 -6.82
CA ALA A 50 -11.44 -19.04 -8.20
C ALA A 50 -10.91 -17.61 -8.30
N THR A 51 -9.62 -17.48 -8.55
CA THR A 51 -9.00 -16.22 -8.89
C THR A 51 -9.61 -15.79 -10.22
N THR A 52 -10.67 -14.99 -10.16
CA THR A 52 -11.26 -14.39 -11.36
C THR A 52 -10.19 -13.51 -11.98
N MET A 53 -9.76 -13.85 -13.18
CA MET A 53 -8.78 -13.04 -13.91
C MET A 53 -9.33 -11.62 -14.06
N PRO A 54 -8.50 -10.58 -13.87
CA PRO A 54 -8.95 -9.21 -14.03
C PRO A 54 -9.51 -9.01 -15.45
N THR A 55 -10.64 -8.33 -15.55
CA THR A 55 -11.22 -7.97 -16.84
C THR A 55 -10.34 -6.92 -17.49
N THR A 56 -9.70 -7.24 -18.59
CA THR A 56 -8.86 -6.32 -19.34
C THR A 56 -9.76 -5.45 -20.22
N THR A 57 -10.01 -4.23 -19.81
CA THR A 57 -10.63 -3.21 -20.65
C THR A 57 -9.80 -1.95 -20.49
N ALA A 58 -8.96 -1.63 -21.46
CA ALA A 58 -8.21 -0.40 -21.44
C ALA A 58 -9.17 0.78 -21.65
N GLU A 59 -9.29 1.64 -20.65
CA GLU A 59 -10.06 2.87 -20.72
C GLU A 59 -9.12 4.07 -20.58
N THR A 60 -9.14 4.98 -21.55
CA THR A 60 -8.32 6.21 -21.51
C THR A 60 -9.16 7.36 -21.01
N TYR A 61 -8.64 8.05 -20.01
CA TYR A 61 -9.19 9.27 -19.43
C TYR A 61 -8.37 10.46 -19.89
N THR A 62 -9.06 11.41 -20.49
CA THR A 62 -8.49 12.68 -20.91
C THR A 62 -9.18 13.78 -20.13
N ASN A 63 -8.45 14.52 -19.32
CA ASN A 63 -8.90 15.76 -18.72
C ASN A 63 -8.21 16.91 -19.45
N GLU A 64 -8.96 17.88 -19.95
CA GLU A 64 -8.39 19.02 -20.72
C GLU A 64 -7.40 19.84 -19.88
N SER A 65 -7.57 19.83 -18.55
CA SER A 65 -6.71 20.54 -17.60
C SER A 65 -5.37 19.86 -17.35
N TYR A 66 -5.24 18.56 -17.64
CA TYR A 66 -4.00 17.82 -17.41
C TYR A 66 -3.06 17.85 -18.60
N ALA A 67 -1.77 17.87 -18.36
CA ALA A 67 -0.74 17.70 -19.40
C ALA A 67 -0.65 16.24 -19.88
N TYR A 68 -1.33 15.32 -19.21
CA TYR A 68 -1.24 13.87 -19.42
C TYR A 68 -2.61 13.23 -19.62
N ASN A 69 -2.61 12.09 -20.30
CA ASN A 69 -3.74 11.16 -20.38
C ASN A 69 -3.44 9.93 -19.52
N LEU A 70 -4.44 9.45 -18.78
CA LEU A 70 -4.37 8.22 -18.01
C LEU A 70 -5.13 7.11 -18.71
N THR A 71 -4.50 5.94 -18.87
CA THR A 71 -5.14 4.75 -19.40
C THR A 71 -5.09 3.66 -18.35
N VAL A 72 -6.26 3.27 -17.82
CA VAL A 72 -6.38 2.12 -16.94
C VAL A 72 -6.41 0.86 -17.81
N ASN A 73 -5.36 0.04 -17.71
CA ASN A 73 -5.17 -1.16 -18.50
C ASN A 73 -5.92 -2.35 -17.92
N LYS A 74 -5.94 -2.44 -16.58
CA LYS A 74 -6.69 -3.44 -15.82
C LYS A 74 -6.98 -2.92 -14.41
N TYR A 75 -7.87 -3.58 -13.70
CA TYR A 75 -8.18 -3.30 -12.29
C TYR A 75 -8.17 -4.59 -11.46
N LEU A 76 -8.15 -4.44 -10.14
CA LEU A 76 -8.07 -5.54 -9.20
C LEU A 76 -9.26 -6.50 -9.36
N ALA A 77 -8.99 -7.80 -9.22
CA ALA A 77 -10.06 -8.81 -9.20
C ALA A 77 -11.03 -8.53 -8.04
N GLY A 78 -12.32 -8.61 -8.32
CA GLY A 78 -13.37 -8.32 -7.32
C GLY A 78 -13.74 -6.85 -7.18
N TYR A 79 -13.03 -5.96 -7.84
CA TYR A 79 -13.39 -4.54 -7.95
C TYR A 79 -14.17 -4.28 -9.24
N SER A 80 -14.95 -3.23 -9.23
CA SER A 80 -15.67 -2.71 -10.39
C SER A 80 -15.55 -1.19 -10.40
N LYS A 81 -15.59 -0.62 -11.60
CA LYS A 81 -15.59 0.83 -11.77
C LYS A 81 -16.83 1.43 -11.11
N ALA A 82 -16.63 2.36 -10.19
CA ALA A 82 -17.68 3.11 -9.52
C ALA A 82 -17.95 4.45 -10.23
N GLU A 83 -16.91 5.24 -10.42
CA GLU A 83 -16.93 6.49 -11.15
C GLU A 83 -15.73 6.56 -12.10
N LYS A 84 -15.29 7.73 -12.53
CA LYS A 84 -14.23 7.96 -13.54
C LYS A 84 -13.05 6.99 -13.41
N LEU A 85 -12.16 7.26 -12.43
CA LEU A 85 -10.94 6.49 -12.14
C LEU A 85 -11.04 5.79 -10.78
N GLU A 86 -12.23 5.75 -10.20
CA GLU A 86 -12.52 5.12 -8.92
C GLU A 86 -13.04 3.69 -9.13
N TYR A 87 -12.53 2.76 -8.34
CA TYR A 87 -12.88 1.34 -8.34
C TYR A 87 -13.24 0.88 -6.93
N LYS A 88 -14.33 0.14 -6.80
CA LYS A 88 -14.86 -0.36 -5.51
C LYS A 88 -15.13 -1.86 -5.57
N ASN A 89 -14.93 -2.52 -4.44
CA ASN A 89 -15.35 -3.90 -4.23
C ASN A 89 -16.70 -3.99 -3.49
N SER A 90 -17.22 -5.20 -3.31
CA SER A 90 -18.52 -5.42 -2.68
C SER A 90 -18.58 -5.14 -1.18
N ILE A 91 -17.43 -5.00 -0.50
CA ILE A 91 -17.34 -4.70 0.94
C ILE A 91 -17.01 -3.24 1.22
N GLY A 92 -16.86 -2.42 0.17
CA GLY A 92 -16.67 -0.99 0.28
C GLY A 92 -15.22 -0.52 0.30
N ASP A 93 -14.24 -1.41 0.09
CA ASP A 93 -12.88 -0.95 -0.17
C ASP A 93 -12.82 -0.31 -1.55
N SER A 94 -12.00 0.70 -1.69
CA SER A 94 -11.86 1.46 -2.93
C SER A 94 -10.41 1.84 -3.22
N TYR A 95 -10.14 2.10 -4.48
CA TYR A 95 -8.97 2.85 -4.89
C TYR A 95 -9.30 3.77 -6.07
N GLU A 96 -8.57 4.85 -6.16
CA GLU A 96 -8.76 5.92 -7.13
C GLU A 96 -7.42 6.40 -7.67
N TYR A 97 -7.42 6.82 -8.94
CA TYR A 97 -6.28 7.49 -9.56
C TYR A 97 -6.62 8.93 -9.88
N ASP A 98 -5.64 9.80 -9.71
CA ASP A 98 -5.70 11.18 -10.20
C ASP A 98 -4.31 11.65 -10.68
N ILE A 99 -4.23 12.84 -11.23
CA ILE A 99 -2.99 13.52 -11.60
C ILE A 99 -2.84 14.79 -10.77
N GLU A 100 -1.79 14.81 -9.99
CA GLU A 100 -1.26 16.04 -9.40
C GLU A 100 -0.37 16.71 -10.45
N ASP A 101 -0.94 17.69 -11.18
CA ASP A 101 -0.27 18.38 -12.28
C ASP A 101 0.21 19.78 -11.85
N ASN A 102 1.31 20.24 -12.45
CA ASN A 102 1.93 21.53 -12.14
C ASN A 102 2.43 21.68 -10.68
N VAL A 103 2.88 20.58 -10.10
CA VAL A 103 3.44 20.55 -8.74
C VAL A 103 4.90 20.98 -8.78
N SER A 104 5.33 21.91 -7.93
CA SER A 104 6.75 22.27 -7.81
C SER A 104 7.53 21.10 -7.18
N SER A 105 8.84 21.00 -7.48
CA SER A 105 9.68 19.89 -6.97
C SER A 105 9.73 19.78 -5.44
N HIS A 106 9.35 20.82 -4.72
CA HIS A 106 9.24 20.83 -3.26
C HIS A 106 7.80 20.61 -2.76
N ALA A 107 6.82 20.69 -3.64
CA ALA A 107 5.42 20.63 -3.22
C ALA A 107 4.94 19.21 -2.97
N ILE A 108 5.53 18.18 -3.62
CA ILE A 108 5.14 16.79 -3.36
C ILE A 108 5.51 16.36 -1.93
N GLU A 109 6.67 16.80 -1.42
CA GLU A 109 7.05 16.54 -0.02
C GLU A 109 6.12 17.31 0.94
N ALA A 110 5.70 18.51 0.57
CA ALA A 110 4.72 19.26 1.35
C ALA A 110 3.32 18.62 1.32
N GLU A 111 2.93 18.02 0.19
CA GLU A 111 1.67 17.27 0.07
C GLU A 111 1.72 16.01 0.94
N VAL A 112 2.79 15.24 0.86
CA VAL A 112 3.03 14.08 1.72
C VAL A 112 3.02 14.47 3.22
N ASP A 113 3.63 15.61 3.58
CA ASP A 113 3.61 16.13 4.94
C ASP A 113 2.19 16.56 5.37
N SER A 114 1.38 17.08 4.44
CA SER A 114 -0.03 17.42 4.68
C SER A 114 -0.86 16.17 4.93
N ASP A 115 -0.72 15.18 4.08
CA ASP A 115 -1.41 13.89 4.23
C ASP A 115 -1.07 13.20 5.56
N MET A 116 0.21 13.24 5.96
CA MET A 116 0.61 12.73 7.27
C MET A 116 -0.04 13.46 8.44
N ALA A 117 -0.33 14.76 8.28
CA ALA A 117 -0.98 15.55 9.31
C ALA A 117 -2.48 15.27 9.43
N ASP A 118 -3.11 14.81 8.35
CA ASP A 118 -4.53 14.49 8.30
C ASP A 118 -4.83 13.07 8.80
N ILE A 119 -3.85 12.16 8.72
CA ILE A 119 -3.98 10.79 9.21
C ILE A 119 -4.04 10.75 10.75
N ASP A 120 -5.10 10.15 11.30
CA ASP A 120 -5.30 9.97 12.75
C ASP A 120 -4.18 9.14 13.39
N LYS A 121 -3.69 8.11 12.67
CA LYS A 121 -2.62 7.24 13.10
C LYS A 121 -1.76 6.80 11.91
N LEU A 122 -0.56 7.37 11.81
CA LEU A 122 0.43 6.93 10.84
C LEU A 122 0.92 5.51 11.17
N LEU A 123 0.90 4.63 10.18
CA LEU A 123 1.38 3.24 10.28
C LEU A 123 2.67 3.03 9.50
N ASP A 124 2.80 3.63 8.31
CA ASP A 124 3.97 3.53 7.46
C ASP A 124 4.07 4.73 6.52
N GLN A 125 5.27 5.02 6.04
CA GLN A 125 5.52 6.02 5.02
C GLN A 125 6.86 5.74 4.33
N GLY A 126 7.01 6.18 3.13
CA GLY A 126 8.29 5.97 2.45
C GLY A 126 8.45 6.70 1.14
N ARG A 127 9.70 6.65 0.69
CA ARG A 127 10.12 7.02 -0.65
C ARG A 127 10.88 5.86 -1.25
N LEU A 128 10.52 5.48 -2.47
CA LEU A 128 11.22 4.40 -3.18
C LEU A 128 11.42 4.75 -4.64
N GLU A 129 12.44 4.14 -5.25
CA GLU A 129 12.70 4.21 -6.68
C GLU A 129 12.24 2.88 -7.30
N LYS A 130 11.31 2.95 -8.25
CA LYS A 130 10.78 1.78 -8.95
C LYS A 130 10.61 2.09 -10.43
N ASP A 131 11.17 1.24 -11.28
CA ASP A 131 11.10 1.36 -12.75
C ASP A 131 11.53 2.75 -13.28
N GLY A 132 12.53 3.36 -12.64
CA GLY A 132 13.06 4.67 -12.98
C GLY A 132 12.19 5.85 -12.56
N ALA A 133 11.15 5.61 -11.76
CA ALA A 133 10.32 6.65 -11.17
C ALA A 133 10.44 6.67 -9.64
N THR A 134 10.39 7.87 -9.08
CA THR A 134 10.29 8.07 -7.63
C THR A 134 8.82 7.93 -7.22
N ILE A 135 8.57 7.14 -6.18
CA ILE A 135 7.26 6.98 -5.55
C ILE A 135 7.38 7.43 -4.10
N TYR A 136 6.46 8.28 -3.66
CA TYR A 136 6.25 8.63 -2.26
C TYR A 136 4.95 7.99 -1.80
N TYR A 137 4.85 7.56 -0.54
CA TYR A 137 3.59 7.08 0.02
C TYR A 137 3.46 7.37 1.51
N VAL A 138 2.21 7.48 1.93
CA VAL A 138 1.77 7.58 3.32
C VAL A 138 0.69 6.54 3.53
N TYR A 139 0.75 5.80 4.65
CA TYR A 139 -0.23 4.79 5.01
C TYR A 139 -0.59 4.91 6.49
N GLY A 140 -1.87 4.91 6.79
CA GLY A 140 -2.34 5.07 8.14
C GLY A 140 -3.81 4.75 8.32
N ILE A 141 -4.35 5.26 9.43
CA ILE A 141 -5.78 5.18 9.73
C ILE A 141 -6.31 6.61 9.72
N GLU A 142 -7.36 6.83 8.96
CA GLU A 142 -8.15 8.05 8.90
C GLU A 142 -9.64 7.69 8.93
N ASP A 143 -10.42 8.36 9.77
CA ASP A 143 -11.86 8.13 9.91
C ASP A 143 -12.25 6.64 10.08
N LEU A 144 -11.48 5.89 10.89
CA LEU A 144 -11.66 4.45 11.17
C LEU A 144 -11.41 3.52 9.96
N LYS A 145 -10.84 4.00 8.87
CA LYS A 145 -10.41 3.22 7.72
C LYS A 145 -8.89 3.20 7.62
N TYR A 146 -8.37 2.16 7.00
CA TYR A 146 -7.00 2.14 6.53
C TYR A 146 -6.93 2.89 5.21
N GLU A 147 -6.09 3.92 5.17
CA GLU A 147 -5.90 4.76 3.99
C GLU A 147 -4.43 4.77 3.56
N MET A 148 -4.19 4.73 2.25
CA MET A 148 -2.90 4.97 1.63
C MET A 148 -3.05 6.00 0.53
N LYS A 149 -2.17 6.99 0.52
CA LYS A 149 -1.93 7.84 -0.65
C LYS A 149 -0.53 7.61 -1.15
N ALA A 150 -0.38 7.50 -2.45
CA ALA A 150 0.91 7.28 -3.08
C ALA A 150 1.04 8.10 -4.36
N TYR A 151 2.22 8.68 -4.57
CA TYR A 151 2.53 9.61 -5.64
C TYR A 151 3.70 9.08 -6.46
N LYS A 152 3.46 8.75 -7.73
CA LYS A 152 4.49 8.33 -8.68
C LYS A 152 4.83 9.48 -9.61
N TYR A 153 6.11 9.88 -9.65
CA TYR A 153 6.58 10.85 -10.62
C TYR A 153 6.34 10.37 -12.06
N VAL A 154 5.71 11.20 -12.87
CA VAL A 154 5.41 10.85 -14.27
C VAL A 154 6.07 11.76 -15.29
N GLY A 155 6.60 12.90 -14.87
CA GLY A 155 7.38 13.75 -15.74
C GLY A 155 7.19 15.25 -15.48
N PRO A 156 7.91 16.08 -16.24
CA PRO A 156 7.75 17.54 -16.15
C PRO A 156 6.44 17.99 -16.81
N SER A 157 5.86 19.04 -16.26
CA SER A 157 4.76 19.81 -16.84
C SER A 157 5.17 21.29 -16.87
N GLY A 158 5.79 21.72 -17.97
CA GLY A 158 6.44 23.02 -18.05
C GLY A 158 7.64 23.12 -17.09
N ASP A 159 7.64 24.10 -16.19
CA ASP A 159 8.68 24.32 -15.17
C ASP A 159 8.41 23.55 -13.86
N THR A 160 7.39 22.72 -13.82
CA THR A 160 6.94 21.97 -12.66
C THR A 160 6.96 20.48 -12.92
N SER A 161 6.55 19.68 -11.97
CA SER A 161 6.47 18.21 -12.06
C SER A 161 5.02 17.76 -11.98
N SER A 162 4.75 16.58 -12.53
CA SER A 162 3.46 15.91 -12.42
C SER A 162 3.62 14.55 -11.79
N TYR A 163 2.64 14.18 -10.98
CA TYR A 163 2.59 12.91 -10.25
C TYR A 163 1.26 12.22 -10.52
N LEU A 164 1.34 10.90 -10.73
CA LEU A 164 0.17 10.04 -10.68
C LEU A 164 -0.11 9.76 -9.20
N GLU A 165 -1.26 10.19 -8.72
CA GLU A 165 -1.76 9.87 -7.39
C GLU A 165 -2.54 8.54 -7.42
N LEU A 166 -2.37 7.74 -6.37
CA LEU A 166 -3.17 6.58 -6.02
C LEU A 166 -3.66 6.74 -4.59
N LYS A 167 -4.97 6.88 -4.41
CA LYS A 167 -5.62 6.81 -3.11
C LYS A 167 -6.26 5.43 -2.93
N VAL A 168 -6.08 4.81 -1.77
CA VAL A 168 -6.68 3.52 -1.40
C VAL A 168 -7.34 3.65 -0.04
N GLU A 169 -8.59 3.19 0.07
CA GLU A 169 -9.32 3.09 1.33
C GLU A 169 -9.81 1.66 1.55
N SER A 170 -9.68 1.15 2.78
CA SER A 170 -10.15 -0.18 3.16
C SER A 170 -10.64 -0.23 4.60
N GLY A 171 -11.66 -1.03 4.84
CA GLY A 171 -12.11 -1.37 6.20
C GLY A 171 -11.16 -2.34 6.93
N SER A 172 -10.17 -2.90 6.26
CA SER A 172 -9.21 -3.86 6.79
C SER A 172 -7.79 -3.45 6.49
N GLU A 173 -6.85 -3.81 7.38
CA GLU A 173 -5.43 -3.58 7.18
C GLU A 173 -4.93 -4.27 5.91
N PHE A 174 -4.06 -3.59 5.17
CA PHE A 174 -3.43 -4.10 3.95
C PHE A 174 -1.93 -3.77 3.91
N SER A 175 -1.21 -4.43 3.01
CA SER A 175 0.20 -4.16 2.76
C SER A 175 0.34 -3.00 1.76
N PRO A 176 0.86 -1.83 2.16
CA PRO A 176 1.04 -0.71 1.22
C PRO A 176 1.94 -1.10 0.05
N THR A 177 3.01 -1.85 0.27
CA THR A 177 3.96 -2.25 -0.78
C THR A 177 3.34 -3.14 -1.87
N GLU A 178 2.33 -3.96 -1.53
CA GLU A 178 1.59 -4.77 -2.51
C GLU A 178 0.71 -3.89 -3.41
N LEU A 179 0.04 -2.89 -2.81
CA LEU A 179 -0.86 -1.99 -3.54
C LEU A 179 -0.12 -0.94 -4.36
N LEU A 180 1.15 -0.63 -4.05
CA LEU A 180 1.98 0.21 -4.92
C LEU A 180 2.17 -0.40 -6.32
N SER A 181 1.92 -1.69 -6.51
CA SER A 181 1.88 -2.32 -7.83
C SER A 181 0.77 -1.75 -8.74
N LEU A 182 -0.29 -1.16 -8.17
CA LEU A 182 -1.33 -0.47 -8.93
C LEU A 182 -0.80 0.74 -9.72
N LEU A 183 0.36 1.28 -9.34
CA LEU A 183 1.06 2.33 -10.09
C LEU A 183 1.94 1.80 -11.24
N ASP A 184 2.00 0.47 -11.45
CA ASP A 184 2.76 -0.12 -12.54
C ASP A 184 2.02 0.02 -13.88
N ASN A 185 2.78 0.05 -14.97
CA ASN A 185 2.24 0.17 -16.32
C ASN A 185 1.30 -0.99 -16.71
N GLU A 186 1.34 -2.08 -15.96
CA GLU A 186 0.40 -3.18 -16.11
C GLU A 186 -1.04 -2.77 -15.74
N TYR A 187 -1.20 -1.89 -14.75
CA TYR A 187 -2.50 -1.38 -14.28
C TYR A 187 -2.85 -0.04 -14.90
N ILE A 188 -1.93 0.90 -14.90
CA ILE A 188 -2.17 2.25 -15.39
C ILE A 188 -0.98 2.78 -16.20
N THR A 189 -1.27 3.39 -17.34
CA THR A 189 -0.29 4.04 -18.19
C THR A 189 -0.57 5.53 -18.25
N VAL A 190 0.47 6.34 -18.11
CA VAL A 190 0.41 7.79 -18.22
C VAL A 190 1.18 8.20 -19.48
N THR A 191 0.55 9.00 -20.34
CA THR A 191 1.16 9.50 -21.58
C THR A 191 0.99 11.00 -21.70
N ALA A 192 2.05 11.73 -22.04
CA ALA A 192 1.96 13.14 -22.34
C ALA A 192 0.98 13.40 -23.52
N LYS A 193 0.29 14.54 -23.50
CA LYS A 193 -0.56 15.02 -24.60
C LYS A 193 0.25 15.62 -25.73
#